data_463b34eb2ee06492652e355a1de2664c
#
_entry.id   463b34eb2ee06492652e355a1de2664c
#
_cell.length_a   1.000
_cell.length_b   1.000
_cell.length_c   1.000
_cell.angle_alpha   90.00
_cell.angle_beta   90.00
_cell.angle_gamma   90.00
#
_symmetry.space_group_name_H-M   'P 1'
#
loop_
_entity.id
_entity.type
_entity.pdbx_description
1 polymer ?
#
loop_
_entity_poly.entity_id
_entity_poly.type
_entity_poly.pdbx_seq_one_letter_code
_entity_poly.pdbx_strand_id
1 'polypeptide(L)'
;GPDESLSDIVFGNSSANVQTLEATIMRAQVEHTLSDTSKANFSFTSSSFDKLYQNIYASGYDGTLVTMDGYYDPTERDNTIMSANLVNELSLGGVVHTLLIGAEFIQTDNENLRYDANWSTTNDDNEIFNITRPMDFTVNSGGVATALDYVTKLNRQTASDISVTSIFIQDQIDLSDNWKLMVGGRLDDFDITVDDIKNGTSESRNDNTFSPRAGVIYKPQENVSLYLSYSESFLPRSGEQFKALSATSARLDPDVFESTEIGMKVALNENMSLNAAYFDSEQVRAERDNDTGETSEVRGLTVDGFEIELKGRVADSLNLAIAYSDLSGETSSGGIPREIPEHTLSAFAAWEVNEKLSVGLGLTQQGESKIKDNTPGLVLPEYTRVDLSAYYQVAPNLSVQMNVENLMDELYFPHSHSTHQASVGESVNSRVSLRWTY
;
A
#
# COMPACT_ATOMS: atom_id res chain seq x y z
N GLY A 1 24.64 -2.94 3.12
CA GLY A 1 23.74 -2.88 1.98
C GLY A 1 23.62 -4.22 1.25
N PRO A 2 22.82 -4.31 0.17
CA PRO A 2 22.78 -5.47 -0.70
C PRO A 2 24.15 -5.79 -1.31
N ASP A 3 24.38 -7.07 -1.66
CA ASP A 3 25.59 -7.49 -2.35
C ASP A 3 25.45 -7.17 -3.87
N GLU A 4 26.04 -6.07 -4.30
CA GLU A 4 25.96 -5.59 -5.68
C GLU A 4 26.56 -6.57 -6.68
N SER A 5 27.48 -7.48 -6.27
CA SER A 5 28.08 -8.48 -7.15
C SER A 5 27.08 -9.55 -7.62
N LEU A 6 25.91 -9.62 -6.99
CA LEU A 6 24.81 -10.53 -7.27
C LEU A 6 23.64 -9.86 -8.00
N SER A 7 23.74 -8.58 -8.31
CA SER A 7 22.64 -7.78 -8.88
C SER A 7 22.18 -8.24 -10.28
N ASP A 8 23.04 -8.96 -11.01
CA ASP A 8 22.75 -9.54 -12.33
C ASP A 8 22.15 -10.97 -12.26
N ILE A 9 21.96 -11.51 -11.05
CA ILE A 9 21.47 -12.88 -10.85
C ILE A 9 19.98 -12.89 -10.55
N VAL A 10 19.23 -13.69 -11.28
CA VAL A 10 17.84 -14.01 -10.99
C VAL A 10 17.79 -15.26 -10.13
N PHE A 11 17.42 -15.09 -8.84
CA PHE A 11 17.20 -16.19 -7.89
C PHE A 11 15.80 -16.75 -8.03
N GLY A 12 15.51 -17.32 -9.20
CA GLY A 12 14.23 -17.90 -9.57
C GLY A 12 14.22 -18.34 -11.03
N ASN A 13 13.13 -18.91 -11.46
CA ASN A 13 12.91 -19.23 -12.87
C ASN A 13 11.41 -19.17 -13.23
N SER A 14 11.10 -19.03 -14.51
CA SER A 14 9.73 -18.84 -15.00
C SER A 14 8.80 -20.04 -14.78
N SER A 15 9.31 -21.23 -14.49
CA SER A 15 8.51 -22.42 -14.20
C SER A 15 8.18 -22.56 -12.70
N ALA A 16 9.03 -22.04 -11.83
CA ALA A 16 8.86 -22.05 -10.39
C ALA A 16 8.21 -20.76 -9.86
N ASN A 17 8.46 -19.62 -10.52
CA ASN A 17 7.93 -18.31 -10.11
C ASN A 17 6.73 -17.95 -10.99
N VAL A 18 5.52 -18.32 -10.55
CA VAL A 18 4.27 -18.12 -11.28
C VAL A 18 3.32 -17.30 -10.41
N GLN A 19 2.80 -16.22 -10.98
CA GLN A 19 1.75 -15.43 -10.37
C GLN A 19 0.60 -15.30 -11.35
N THR A 20 -0.62 -15.64 -10.90
CA THR A 20 -1.85 -15.44 -11.66
C THR A 20 -2.88 -14.76 -10.79
N LEU A 21 -3.73 -13.96 -11.41
CA LEU A 21 -4.90 -13.36 -10.80
C LEU A 21 -6.04 -13.37 -11.82
N GLU A 22 -7.10 -14.09 -11.50
CA GLU A 22 -8.37 -13.98 -12.18
C GLU A 22 -9.33 -13.17 -11.30
N ALA A 23 -10.00 -12.19 -11.88
CA ALA A 23 -10.90 -11.32 -11.13
C ALA A 23 -12.20 -11.09 -11.93
N THR A 24 -13.32 -11.30 -11.27
CA THR A 24 -14.65 -10.90 -11.78
C THR A 24 -15.22 -9.85 -10.84
N ILE A 25 -15.54 -8.67 -11.37
CA ILE A 25 -16.08 -7.56 -10.58
C ILE A 25 -17.35 -7.04 -11.23
N MET A 26 -18.46 -7.06 -10.49
CA MET A 26 -19.72 -6.40 -10.83
C MET A 26 -19.92 -5.19 -9.94
N ARG A 27 -20.24 -4.06 -10.53
CA ARG A 27 -20.57 -2.82 -9.80
C ARG A 27 -21.87 -2.22 -10.31
N ALA A 28 -22.70 -1.76 -9.39
CA ALA A 28 -23.86 -0.94 -9.68
C ALA A 28 -23.85 0.27 -8.74
N GLN A 29 -24.06 1.44 -9.30
CA GLN A 29 -24.15 2.68 -8.52
C GLN A 29 -25.35 3.46 -9.00
N VAL A 30 -26.13 3.97 -8.05
CA VAL A 30 -27.29 4.83 -8.30
C VAL A 30 -27.11 6.09 -7.46
N GLU A 31 -27.03 7.23 -8.13
CA GLU A 31 -27.16 8.55 -7.53
C GLU A 31 -28.54 9.10 -7.86
N HIS A 32 -29.27 9.54 -6.86
CA HIS A 32 -30.60 10.14 -7.02
C HIS A 32 -30.67 11.50 -6.32
N THR A 33 -30.92 12.54 -7.10
CA THR A 33 -31.17 13.88 -6.58
C THR A 33 -32.59 13.96 -6.07
N LEU A 34 -32.74 14.07 -4.74
CA LEU A 34 -34.05 14.16 -4.07
C LEU A 34 -34.59 15.60 -4.09
N SER A 35 -33.69 16.58 -3.98
CA SER A 35 -33.96 18.01 -4.07
C SER A 35 -32.68 18.76 -4.45
N ASP A 36 -32.74 20.09 -4.57
CA ASP A 36 -31.57 20.92 -4.84
C ASP A 36 -30.49 20.83 -3.74
N THR A 37 -30.87 20.40 -2.53
CA THR A 37 -29.99 20.28 -1.38
C THR A 37 -29.78 18.85 -0.89
N SER A 38 -30.39 17.84 -1.54
CA SER A 38 -30.34 16.46 -1.04
C SER A 38 -30.07 15.47 -2.16
N LYS A 39 -29.10 14.59 -1.91
CA LYS A 39 -28.72 13.48 -2.81
C LYS A 39 -28.63 12.17 -2.03
N ALA A 40 -29.22 11.12 -2.58
CA ALA A 40 -29.09 9.78 -2.09
C ALA A 40 -28.20 8.95 -3.04
N ASN A 41 -27.26 8.20 -2.48
CA ASN A 41 -26.38 7.32 -3.21
C ASN A 41 -26.57 5.89 -2.71
N PHE A 42 -26.57 4.95 -3.63
CA PHE A 42 -26.53 3.53 -3.35
C PHE A 42 -25.45 2.90 -4.22
N SER A 43 -24.61 2.06 -3.62
CA SER A 43 -23.63 1.27 -4.36
C SER A 43 -23.69 -0.20 -3.96
N PHE A 44 -23.48 -1.05 -4.95
CA PHE A 44 -23.34 -2.49 -4.82
C PHE A 44 -22.10 -2.93 -5.57
N THR A 45 -21.24 -3.72 -4.93
CA THR A 45 -20.09 -4.36 -5.55
C THR A 45 -20.10 -5.83 -5.16
N SER A 46 -20.00 -6.71 -6.17
CA SER A 46 -19.70 -8.13 -5.97
C SER A 46 -18.41 -8.44 -6.71
N SER A 47 -17.48 -9.10 -6.07
CA SER A 47 -16.19 -9.43 -6.68
C SER A 47 -15.72 -10.81 -6.24
N SER A 48 -15.15 -11.55 -7.19
CA SER A 48 -14.52 -12.85 -6.99
C SER A 48 -13.08 -12.78 -7.50
N PHE A 49 -12.15 -13.26 -6.72
CA PHE A 49 -10.71 -13.29 -7.01
C PHE A 49 -10.18 -14.70 -6.80
N ASP A 50 -9.50 -15.23 -7.82
CA ASP A 50 -8.70 -16.43 -7.75
C ASP A 50 -7.24 -16.04 -8.02
N LYS A 51 -6.40 -16.19 -7.00
CA LYS A 51 -5.00 -15.78 -7.01
C LYS A 51 -4.10 -16.97 -6.74
N LEU A 52 -3.09 -17.15 -7.57
CA LEU A 52 -1.97 -18.03 -7.30
C LEU A 52 -0.69 -17.21 -7.15
N TYR A 53 0.05 -17.50 -6.09
CA TYR A 53 1.40 -17.02 -5.89
C TYR A 53 2.31 -18.22 -5.60
N GLN A 54 3.09 -18.64 -6.60
CA GLN A 54 4.08 -19.69 -6.50
C GLN A 54 5.45 -19.10 -6.73
N ASN A 55 6.42 -19.42 -5.89
CA ASN A 55 7.78 -18.95 -6.08
C ASN A 55 8.84 -19.89 -5.47
N ILE A 56 10.07 -19.67 -5.92
CA ILE A 56 11.32 -19.96 -5.19
C ILE A 56 12.06 -18.63 -4.99
N TYR A 57 12.80 -18.53 -3.91
CA TYR A 57 13.53 -17.33 -3.55
C TYR A 57 14.77 -17.65 -2.72
N ALA A 58 15.76 -16.76 -2.72
CA ALA A 58 16.90 -16.86 -1.84
C ALA A 58 16.47 -16.59 -0.39
N SER A 59 16.64 -17.58 0.50
CA SER A 59 16.38 -17.47 1.94
C SER A 59 17.64 -17.28 2.79
N GLY A 60 18.82 -17.55 2.20
CA GLY A 60 20.11 -17.38 2.86
C GLY A 60 21.27 -17.32 1.90
N TYR A 61 22.36 -16.69 2.32
CA TYR A 61 23.62 -16.61 1.58
C TYR A 61 24.79 -16.58 2.55
N ASP A 62 25.81 -17.44 2.35
CA ASP A 62 26.97 -17.55 3.22
C ASP A 62 28.24 -16.86 2.67
N GLY A 63 28.13 -16.15 1.54
CA GLY A 63 29.23 -15.53 0.80
C GLY A 63 29.73 -16.39 -0.37
N THR A 64 29.20 -17.60 -0.54
CA THR A 64 29.60 -18.56 -1.59
C THR A 64 28.41 -19.34 -2.13
N LEU A 65 27.56 -19.82 -1.24
CA LEU A 65 26.41 -20.67 -1.56
C LEU A 65 25.12 -19.94 -1.21
N VAL A 66 24.08 -20.20 -2.00
CA VAL A 66 22.74 -19.67 -1.75
C VAL A 66 21.81 -20.78 -1.25
N THR A 67 21.06 -20.51 -0.19
CA THR A 67 19.95 -21.34 0.24
C THR A 67 18.69 -20.83 -0.46
N MET A 68 17.99 -21.74 -1.14
CA MET A 68 16.71 -21.46 -1.78
C MET A 68 15.59 -22.08 -0.97
N ASP A 69 14.49 -21.36 -0.86
CA ASP A 69 13.24 -21.76 -0.26
C ASP A 69 12.11 -21.47 -1.26
N GLY A 70 10.90 -21.93 -1.00
CA GLY A 70 9.78 -21.65 -1.88
C GLY A 70 8.44 -22.09 -1.32
N TYR A 71 7.37 -21.64 -1.96
CA TYR A 71 6.01 -21.99 -1.58
C TYR A 71 5.02 -21.84 -2.75
N TYR A 72 3.88 -22.48 -2.58
CA TYR A 72 2.70 -22.40 -3.42
C TYR A 72 1.52 -21.90 -2.56
N ASP A 73 0.98 -20.73 -2.86
CA ASP A 73 0.01 -19.99 -2.02
C ASP A 73 -1.21 -19.56 -2.87
N PRO A 74 -2.16 -20.48 -3.16
CA PRO A 74 -3.43 -20.10 -3.78
C PRO A 74 -4.36 -19.45 -2.76
N THR A 75 -5.13 -18.46 -3.20
CA THR A 75 -6.13 -17.77 -2.40
C THR A 75 -7.36 -17.50 -3.26
N GLU A 76 -8.53 -17.90 -2.76
CA GLU A 76 -9.83 -17.55 -3.32
C GLU A 76 -10.52 -16.56 -2.39
N ARG A 77 -11.12 -15.50 -2.95
CA ARG A 77 -11.82 -14.50 -2.15
C ARG A 77 -13.03 -13.97 -2.88
N ASP A 78 -14.17 -14.07 -2.23
CA ASP A 78 -15.43 -13.47 -2.66
C ASP A 78 -15.82 -12.32 -1.74
N ASN A 79 -16.24 -11.20 -2.32
CA ASN A 79 -16.73 -10.06 -1.55
C ASN A 79 -18.07 -9.59 -2.09
N THR A 80 -18.94 -9.20 -1.16
CA THR A 80 -20.16 -8.44 -1.45
C THR A 80 -20.13 -7.19 -0.57
N ILE A 81 -20.25 -6.03 -1.20
CA ILE A 81 -20.27 -4.73 -0.51
C ILE A 81 -21.52 -3.97 -0.95
N MET A 82 -22.30 -3.53 0.01
CA MET A 82 -23.46 -2.67 -0.19
C MET A 82 -23.30 -1.42 0.65
N SER A 83 -23.47 -0.25 0.06
CA SER A 83 -23.53 0.98 0.84
C SER A 83 -24.66 1.88 0.37
N ALA A 84 -25.24 2.60 1.33
CA ALA A 84 -26.25 3.61 1.07
C ALA A 84 -25.93 4.85 1.90
N ASN A 85 -26.00 6.02 1.30
CA ASN A 85 -25.83 7.27 2.03
C ASN A 85 -26.73 8.39 1.51
N LEU A 86 -26.97 9.34 2.39
CA LEU A 86 -27.69 10.58 2.13
C LEU A 86 -26.75 11.76 2.42
N VAL A 87 -26.59 12.63 1.44
CA VAL A 87 -25.95 13.94 1.62
C VAL A 87 -27.03 14.99 1.60
N ASN A 88 -27.07 15.86 2.61
CA ASN A 88 -28.07 16.89 2.73
C ASN A 88 -27.47 18.21 3.17
N GLU A 89 -27.72 19.28 2.42
CA GLU A 89 -27.36 20.65 2.80
C GLU A 89 -28.50 21.29 3.60
N LEU A 90 -28.18 21.79 4.77
CA LEU A 90 -29.13 22.40 5.73
C LEU A 90 -28.61 23.77 6.15
N SER A 91 -29.51 24.73 6.34
CA SER A 91 -29.20 26.02 6.97
C SER A 91 -29.83 26.08 8.36
N LEU A 92 -29.00 26.07 9.40
CA LEU A 92 -29.41 26.13 10.79
C LEU A 92 -28.77 27.37 11.45
N GLY A 93 -29.59 28.28 11.95
CA GLY A 93 -29.09 29.49 12.66
C GLY A 93 -28.24 30.43 11.82
N GLY A 94 -28.31 30.36 10.49
CA GLY A 94 -27.48 31.13 9.57
C GLY A 94 -26.16 30.48 9.20
N VAL A 95 -25.95 29.24 9.65
CA VAL A 95 -24.77 28.39 9.34
C VAL A 95 -25.20 27.30 8.36
N VAL A 96 -24.38 27.03 7.37
CA VAL A 96 -24.60 25.95 6.38
C VAL A 96 -23.94 24.68 6.87
N HIS A 97 -24.71 23.59 6.89
CA HIS A 97 -24.29 22.25 7.23
C HIS A 97 -24.40 21.35 6.00
N THR A 98 -23.37 20.62 5.68
CA THR A 98 -23.42 19.52 4.71
C THR A 98 -23.31 18.19 5.47
N LEU A 99 -24.48 17.59 5.73
CA LEU A 99 -24.62 16.39 6.53
C LEU A 99 -24.57 15.15 5.63
N LEU A 100 -23.65 14.24 5.90
CA LEU A 100 -23.57 12.90 5.34
C LEU A 100 -23.99 11.88 6.40
N ILE A 101 -24.98 11.04 6.09
CA ILE A 101 -25.37 9.89 6.92
C ILE A 101 -25.39 8.66 6.02
N GLY A 102 -24.85 7.55 6.49
CA GLY A 102 -24.85 6.33 5.69
C GLY A 102 -24.70 5.05 6.51
N ALA A 103 -24.89 3.94 5.79
CA ALA A 103 -24.69 2.60 6.28
C ALA A 103 -23.98 1.77 5.21
N GLU A 104 -23.20 0.79 5.65
CA GLU A 104 -22.46 -0.12 4.79
C GLU A 104 -22.55 -1.53 5.36
N PHE A 105 -22.63 -2.51 4.47
CA PHE A 105 -22.56 -3.93 4.76
C PHE A 105 -21.50 -4.55 3.86
N ILE A 106 -20.59 -5.33 4.46
CA ILE A 106 -19.54 -6.08 3.78
C ILE A 106 -19.63 -7.53 4.20
N GLN A 107 -19.61 -8.43 3.22
CA GLN A 107 -19.42 -9.87 3.42
C GLN A 107 -18.21 -10.30 2.63
N THR A 108 -17.28 -11.01 3.26
CA THR A 108 -16.09 -11.57 2.61
C THR A 108 -15.92 -13.02 3.01
N ASP A 109 -15.86 -13.90 2.03
CA ASP A 109 -15.44 -15.29 2.17
C ASP A 109 -14.04 -15.41 1.60
N ASN A 110 -13.11 -16.03 2.36
CA ASN A 110 -11.72 -16.12 1.94
C ASN A 110 -11.16 -17.51 2.28
N GLU A 111 -10.70 -18.21 1.25
CA GLU A 111 -9.98 -19.47 1.40
C GLU A 111 -8.51 -19.27 1.06
N ASN A 112 -7.63 -19.78 1.90
CA ASN A 112 -6.18 -19.68 1.73
C ASN A 112 -5.52 -21.02 1.96
N LEU A 113 -4.79 -21.49 0.96
CA LEU A 113 -3.90 -22.64 1.06
C LEU A 113 -2.45 -22.17 0.97
N ARG A 114 -1.56 -22.91 1.63
CA ARG A 114 -0.12 -22.79 1.44
C ARG A 114 0.54 -24.14 1.56
N TYR A 115 1.31 -24.47 0.55
CA TYR A 115 2.27 -25.57 0.57
C TYR A 115 3.68 -25.00 0.57
N ASP A 116 4.56 -25.53 1.40
CA ASP A 116 5.98 -25.25 1.33
C ASP A 116 6.59 -26.03 0.15
N ALA A 117 7.64 -25.51 -0.43
CA ALA A 117 8.45 -26.23 -1.40
C ALA A 117 8.97 -27.55 -0.79
N ASN A 118 9.23 -28.54 -1.62
CA ASN A 118 9.82 -29.79 -1.19
C ASN A 118 10.89 -30.24 -2.19
N TRP A 119 12.14 -30.09 -1.81
CA TRP A 119 13.27 -30.52 -2.63
C TRP A 119 13.51 -32.00 -2.42
N SER A 120 13.68 -32.76 -3.54
CA SER A 120 13.83 -34.21 -3.52
C SER A 120 15.08 -34.70 -2.78
N THR A 121 16.11 -33.89 -2.67
CA THR A 121 17.38 -34.17 -2.00
C THR A 121 17.34 -34.00 -0.50
N THR A 122 16.66 -32.95 -0.01
CA THR A 122 16.53 -32.64 1.42
C THR A 122 15.24 -33.17 2.02
N ASN A 123 14.22 -33.42 1.20
CA ASN A 123 12.83 -33.62 1.63
C ASN A 123 12.34 -32.49 2.54
N ASP A 124 12.76 -31.27 2.25
CA ASP A 124 12.50 -30.04 2.99
C ASP A 124 12.25 -28.86 2.04
N ASP A 125 11.81 -27.73 2.56
CA ASP A 125 11.58 -26.50 1.81
C ASP A 125 12.89 -25.82 1.37
N ASN A 126 13.99 -26.12 2.03
CA ASN A 126 15.29 -25.55 1.78
C ASN A 126 16.23 -26.49 1.02
N GLU A 127 16.96 -25.94 0.02
CA GLU A 127 18.07 -26.60 -0.67
C GLU A 127 19.18 -25.59 -0.94
N ILE A 128 20.43 -26.05 -1.00
CA ILE A 128 21.63 -25.22 -1.14
C ILE A 128 22.22 -25.37 -2.53
N PHE A 129 22.49 -24.26 -3.20
CA PHE A 129 23.02 -24.23 -4.57
C PHE A 129 24.31 -23.42 -4.68
N ASN A 130 25.14 -23.82 -5.66
CA ASN A 130 26.22 -22.96 -6.13
C ASN A 130 25.64 -21.78 -6.93
N ILE A 131 26.25 -20.61 -6.80
CA ILE A 131 25.88 -19.46 -7.61
C ILE A 131 26.42 -19.64 -9.03
N THR A 132 25.54 -19.73 -9.99
CA THR A 132 25.82 -19.82 -11.43
C THR A 132 25.11 -18.69 -12.19
N ARG A 133 25.51 -18.41 -13.42
CA ARG A 133 24.93 -17.37 -14.29
C ARG A 133 24.55 -17.96 -15.65
N PRO A 134 23.28 -18.28 -15.93
CA PRO A 134 22.11 -18.22 -15.03
C PRO A 134 22.17 -19.27 -13.92
N MET A 135 21.32 -19.11 -12.88
CA MET A 135 21.18 -20.10 -11.80
C MET A 135 20.69 -21.45 -12.33
N ASP A 136 21.33 -22.51 -11.85
CA ASP A 136 20.92 -23.92 -12.12
C ASP A 136 20.36 -24.54 -10.85
N PHE A 137 19.05 -24.80 -10.84
CA PHE A 137 18.32 -25.42 -9.73
C PHE A 137 18.12 -26.93 -9.91
N THR A 138 18.76 -27.56 -10.90
CA THR A 138 18.63 -29.00 -11.16
C THR A 138 19.66 -29.83 -10.41
N VAL A 139 20.75 -29.20 -9.94
CA VAL A 139 21.84 -29.84 -9.20
C VAL A 139 22.21 -29.00 -7.99
N ASN A 140 22.17 -29.60 -6.81
CA ASN A 140 22.51 -28.88 -5.56
C ASN A 140 24.03 -28.63 -5.41
N SER A 141 24.45 -27.93 -4.37
CA SER A 141 25.83 -27.57 -4.10
C SER A 141 26.75 -28.80 -3.91
N GLY A 142 26.20 -29.95 -3.54
CA GLY A 142 26.91 -31.23 -3.42
C GLY A 142 27.06 -32.01 -4.74
N GLY A 143 26.57 -31.46 -5.85
CA GLY A 143 26.62 -32.14 -7.17
C GLY A 143 25.55 -33.23 -7.33
N VAL A 144 24.50 -33.23 -6.52
CA VAL A 144 23.39 -34.20 -6.58
C VAL A 144 22.21 -33.58 -7.32
N ALA A 145 21.65 -34.35 -8.25
CA ALA A 145 20.45 -33.95 -8.98
C ALA A 145 19.26 -33.79 -8.01
N THR A 146 18.57 -32.69 -8.11
CA THR A 146 17.42 -32.37 -7.27
C THR A 146 16.21 -31.96 -8.11
N ALA A 147 15.01 -32.14 -7.56
CA ALA A 147 13.76 -31.75 -8.17
C ALA A 147 12.88 -31.07 -7.11
N LEU A 148 12.01 -30.18 -7.56
CA LEU A 148 11.13 -29.38 -6.74
C LEU A 148 9.68 -29.85 -6.91
N ASP A 149 8.98 -29.97 -5.78
CA ASP A 149 7.55 -30.24 -5.68
C ASP A 149 6.90 -29.21 -4.73
N TYR A 150 5.63 -28.89 -4.95
CA TYR A 150 4.88 -27.91 -4.14
C TYR A 150 3.61 -28.46 -3.48
N VAL A 151 3.26 -29.72 -3.70
CA VAL A 151 1.97 -30.26 -3.24
C VAL A 151 2.10 -31.31 -2.11
N THR A 152 3.32 -31.55 -1.64
CA THR A 152 3.59 -32.59 -0.62
C THR A 152 3.56 -32.04 0.80
N LYS A 153 3.97 -30.80 1.02
CA LYS A 153 4.13 -30.18 2.34
C LYS A 153 3.05 -29.12 2.61
N LEU A 154 1.87 -29.56 2.99
CA LEU A 154 0.81 -28.60 3.39
C LEU A 154 1.24 -27.81 4.63
N ASN A 155 1.45 -26.53 4.49
CA ASN A 155 1.81 -25.58 5.56
C ASN A 155 0.56 -25.02 6.25
N ARG A 156 -0.41 -24.51 5.48
CA ARG A 156 -1.64 -23.90 5.98
C ARG A 156 -2.82 -24.22 5.08
N GLN A 157 -3.98 -24.40 5.70
CA GLN A 157 -5.27 -24.38 5.02
C GLN A 157 -6.27 -23.73 5.94
N THR A 158 -6.76 -22.55 5.57
CA THR A 158 -7.72 -21.77 6.37
C THR A 158 -8.87 -21.29 5.50
N ALA A 159 -10.06 -21.23 6.09
CA ALA A 159 -11.23 -20.55 5.56
C ALA A 159 -11.63 -19.45 6.53
N SER A 160 -12.03 -18.29 6.02
CA SER A 160 -12.47 -17.16 6.86
C SER A 160 -13.78 -16.61 6.32
N ASP A 161 -14.73 -16.41 7.21
CA ASP A 161 -15.98 -15.71 6.99
C ASP A 161 -15.93 -14.38 7.74
N ILE A 162 -16.15 -13.29 7.05
CA ILE A 162 -16.09 -11.94 7.61
C ILE A 162 -17.37 -11.19 7.25
N SER A 163 -18.00 -10.60 8.25
CA SER A 163 -19.12 -9.68 8.05
C SER A 163 -18.89 -8.37 8.79
N VAL A 164 -19.14 -7.25 8.09
CA VAL A 164 -19.04 -5.93 8.70
C VAL A 164 -20.34 -5.18 8.46
N THR A 165 -20.93 -4.66 9.53
CA THR A 165 -22.06 -3.75 9.46
C THR A 165 -21.65 -2.42 10.05
N SER A 166 -21.83 -1.35 9.28
CA SER A 166 -21.36 -0.03 9.66
C SER A 166 -22.43 1.03 9.52
N ILE A 167 -22.41 1.99 10.43
CA ILE A 167 -23.13 3.26 10.29
C ILE A 167 -22.16 4.41 10.46
N PHE A 168 -22.34 5.46 9.69
CA PHE A 168 -21.46 6.63 9.76
C PHE A 168 -22.25 7.94 9.60
N ILE A 169 -21.72 8.97 10.23
CA ILE A 169 -22.22 10.33 10.13
C ILE A 169 -21.05 11.31 10.04
N GLN A 170 -21.20 12.33 9.21
CA GLN A 170 -20.26 13.43 9.11
C GLN A 170 -21.02 14.73 8.86
N ASP A 171 -20.64 15.79 9.53
CA ASP A 171 -21.14 17.13 9.28
C ASP A 171 -19.98 18.05 8.92
N GLN A 172 -20.07 18.69 7.76
CA GLN A 172 -19.23 19.81 7.37
C GLN A 172 -20.01 21.10 7.60
N ILE A 173 -19.47 21.96 8.43
CA ILE A 173 -20.13 23.17 8.93
C ILE A 173 -19.40 24.41 8.42
N ASP A 174 -20.04 25.20 7.59
CA ASP A 174 -19.51 26.46 7.10
C ASP A 174 -19.88 27.57 8.13
N LEU A 175 -19.01 27.69 9.18
CA LEU A 175 -19.21 28.65 10.27
C LEU A 175 -19.19 30.11 9.81
N SER A 176 -18.39 30.39 8.78
CA SER A 176 -18.28 31.70 8.10
C SER A 176 -17.55 31.51 6.77
N ASP A 177 -17.37 32.58 6.00
CA ASP A 177 -16.56 32.56 4.77
C ASP A 177 -15.11 32.08 5.01
N ASN A 178 -14.60 32.30 6.23
CA ASN A 178 -13.22 31.98 6.58
C ASN A 178 -13.06 30.68 7.39
N TRP A 179 -14.10 30.20 8.04
CA TRP A 179 -13.99 29.06 8.95
C TRP A 179 -14.94 27.94 8.58
N LYS A 180 -14.37 26.73 8.42
CA LYS A 180 -15.13 25.50 8.25
C LYS A 180 -14.70 24.50 9.32
N LEU A 181 -15.69 23.75 9.83
CA LEU A 181 -15.49 22.66 10.76
C LEU A 181 -16.00 21.37 10.13
N MET A 182 -15.30 20.27 10.33
CA MET A 182 -15.76 18.92 9.99
C MET A 182 -15.71 18.07 11.24
N VAL A 183 -16.81 17.38 11.53
CA VAL A 183 -16.87 16.38 12.60
C VAL A 183 -17.64 15.17 12.10
N GLY A 184 -17.21 14.00 12.52
CA GLY A 184 -17.87 12.77 12.10
C GLY A 184 -17.35 11.57 12.86
N GLY A 185 -17.98 10.43 12.60
CA GLY A 185 -17.58 9.16 13.15
C GLY A 185 -18.27 8.01 12.45
N ARG A 186 -17.67 6.85 12.60
CA ARG A 186 -18.15 5.59 12.09
C ARG A 186 -18.17 4.55 13.21
N LEU A 187 -19.25 3.81 13.30
CA LEU A 187 -19.40 2.64 14.14
C LEU A 187 -19.37 1.42 13.24
N ASP A 188 -18.51 0.48 13.56
CA ASP A 188 -18.37 -0.79 12.87
C ASP A 188 -18.64 -1.93 13.84
N ASP A 189 -19.50 -2.85 13.44
CA ASP A 189 -19.67 -4.17 14.02
C ASP A 189 -19.00 -5.18 13.07
N PHE A 190 -17.83 -5.69 13.47
CA PHE A 190 -16.96 -6.53 12.68
C PHE A 190 -16.94 -7.93 13.28
N ASP A 191 -17.49 -8.89 12.55
CA ASP A 191 -17.44 -10.32 12.89
C ASP A 191 -16.47 -11.05 11.97
N ILE A 192 -15.63 -11.89 12.56
CA ILE A 192 -14.76 -12.80 11.82
C ILE A 192 -14.73 -14.17 12.46
N THR A 193 -14.84 -15.20 11.63
CA THR A 193 -14.53 -16.60 12.00
C THR A 193 -13.41 -17.09 11.09
N VAL A 194 -12.40 -17.72 11.66
CA VAL A 194 -11.31 -18.37 10.93
C VAL A 194 -11.24 -19.83 11.31
N ASP A 195 -11.49 -20.69 10.35
CA ASP A 195 -11.34 -22.13 10.45
C ASP A 195 -9.94 -22.54 9.99
N ASP A 196 -9.10 -23.01 10.88
CA ASP A 196 -7.85 -23.69 10.54
C ASP A 196 -8.14 -25.15 10.21
N ILE A 197 -8.40 -25.42 8.94
CA ILE A 197 -8.80 -26.73 8.44
C ILE A 197 -7.68 -27.75 8.62
N LYS A 198 -6.42 -27.32 8.46
CA LYS A 198 -5.25 -28.17 8.65
C LYS A 198 -5.15 -28.70 10.07
N ASN A 199 -5.40 -27.87 11.07
CA ASN A 199 -5.26 -28.21 12.49
C ASN A 199 -6.58 -28.59 13.15
N GLY A 200 -7.72 -28.40 12.46
CA GLY A 200 -9.05 -28.71 12.95
C GLY A 200 -9.50 -27.79 14.08
N THR A 201 -9.10 -26.54 14.07
CA THR A 201 -9.49 -25.52 15.05
C THR A 201 -10.29 -24.41 14.39
N SER A 202 -11.17 -23.77 15.15
CA SER A 202 -11.98 -22.63 14.71
C SER A 202 -11.95 -21.57 15.80
N GLU A 203 -11.64 -20.35 15.42
CA GLU A 203 -11.66 -19.18 16.32
C GLU A 203 -12.53 -18.10 15.71
N SER A 204 -13.29 -17.42 16.54
CA SER A 204 -14.14 -16.31 16.13
C SER A 204 -13.97 -15.10 17.03
N ARG A 205 -14.23 -13.93 16.45
CA ARG A 205 -14.16 -12.66 17.17
C ARG A 205 -15.19 -11.69 16.62
N ASN A 206 -15.82 -10.94 17.53
CA ASN A 206 -16.62 -9.76 17.21
C ASN A 206 -15.94 -8.53 17.82
N ASP A 207 -15.78 -7.48 17.02
CA ASP A 207 -15.26 -6.18 17.41
C ASP A 207 -16.27 -5.08 17.11
N ASN A 208 -16.60 -4.30 18.14
CA ASN A 208 -17.39 -3.08 17.99
C ASN A 208 -16.44 -1.88 18.14
N THR A 209 -16.20 -1.17 17.05
CA THR A 209 -15.25 -0.07 17.02
C THR A 209 -15.92 1.24 16.67
N PHE A 210 -15.38 2.33 17.23
CA PHE A 210 -15.76 3.69 16.86
C PHE A 210 -14.55 4.45 16.33
N SER A 211 -14.65 4.93 15.11
CA SER A 211 -13.59 5.69 14.42
C SER A 211 -14.02 7.15 14.28
N PRO A 212 -13.63 8.04 15.21
CA PRO A 212 -13.91 9.48 15.12
C PRO A 212 -13.03 10.16 14.09
N ARG A 213 -13.52 11.29 13.57
CA ARG A 213 -12.74 12.26 12.79
C ARG A 213 -13.20 13.66 13.05
N ALA A 214 -12.27 14.59 13.08
CA ALA A 214 -12.54 16.01 13.21
C ALA A 214 -11.54 16.83 12.41
N GLY A 215 -11.93 17.99 11.94
CA GLY A 215 -11.05 18.90 11.23
C GLY A 215 -11.56 20.33 11.30
N VAL A 216 -10.63 21.28 11.30
CA VAL A 216 -10.92 22.69 11.18
C VAL A 216 -10.13 23.28 10.02
N ILE A 217 -10.77 24.10 9.22
CA ILE A 217 -10.16 24.80 8.09
C ILE A 217 -10.34 26.29 8.32
N TYR A 218 -9.23 27.02 8.24
CA TYR A 218 -9.22 28.48 8.26
C TYR A 218 -8.73 29.01 6.91
N LYS A 219 -9.54 29.84 6.28
CA LYS A 219 -9.26 30.51 5.01
C LYS A 219 -9.01 32.00 5.23
N PRO A 220 -7.77 32.43 5.55
CA PRO A 220 -7.46 33.86 5.72
C PRO A 220 -7.68 34.66 4.43
N GLN A 221 -7.58 33.99 3.27
CA GLN A 221 -7.82 34.51 1.92
C GLN A 221 -8.48 33.42 1.07
N GLU A 222 -9.13 33.77 -0.02
CA GLU A 222 -9.79 32.81 -0.91
C GLU A 222 -8.84 31.73 -1.45
N ASN A 223 -7.59 32.12 -1.70
CA ASN A 223 -6.56 31.25 -2.26
C ASN A 223 -5.69 30.54 -1.21
N VAL A 224 -5.95 30.71 0.09
CA VAL A 224 -5.17 30.11 1.19
C VAL A 224 -6.11 29.35 2.12
N SER A 225 -5.80 28.08 2.37
CA SER A 225 -6.46 27.24 3.37
C SER A 225 -5.41 26.67 4.33
N LEU A 226 -5.61 26.93 5.63
CA LEU A 226 -4.88 26.29 6.72
C LEU A 226 -5.81 25.26 7.35
N TYR A 227 -5.31 24.11 7.74
CA TYR A 227 -6.14 23.09 8.36
C TYR A 227 -5.43 22.33 9.47
N LEU A 228 -6.22 21.79 10.37
CA LEU A 228 -5.85 20.80 11.36
C LEU A 228 -6.88 19.68 11.29
N SER A 229 -6.43 18.43 11.24
CA SER A 229 -7.31 17.25 11.23
C SER A 229 -6.83 16.19 12.20
N TYR A 230 -7.79 15.41 12.69
CA TYR A 230 -7.60 14.21 13.50
C TYR A 230 -8.51 13.11 13.00
N SER A 231 -7.99 11.88 12.94
CA SER A 231 -8.79 10.71 12.59
C SER A 231 -8.25 9.44 13.26
N GLU A 232 -9.17 8.53 13.54
CA GLU A 232 -8.85 7.17 13.97
C GLU A 232 -9.36 6.14 12.96
N SER A 233 -8.65 5.02 12.88
CA SER A 233 -9.05 3.81 12.17
C SER A 233 -8.59 2.58 12.94
N PHE A 234 -9.05 1.39 12.57
CA PHE A 234 -8.68 0.16 13.26
C PHE A 234 -8.27 -0.95 12.28
N LEU A 235 -7.47 -1.90 12.77
CA LEU A 235 -7.11 -3.13 12.08
C LEU A 235 -7.48 -4.33 12.95
N PRO A 236 -8.35 -5.25 12.47
CA PRO A 236 -8.70 -6.47 13.19
C PRO A 236 -7.52 -7.40 13.44
N ARG A 237 -7.57 -8.20 14.49
CA ARG A 237 -6.48 -9.12 14.90
C ARG A 237 -6.20 -10.27 13.92
N SER A 238 -7.06 -10.53 12.98
CA SER A 238 -6.81 -11.45 11.86
C SER A 238 -5.84 -10.90 10.82
N GLY A 239 -5.50 -9.61 10.90
CA GLY A 239 -4.66 -8.87 9.96
C GLY A 239 -5.34 -8.64 8.61
N GLU A 240 -4.68 -7.95 7.73
CA GLU A 240 -5.20 -7.51 6.42
C GLU A 240 -5.60 -8.65 5.47
N GLN A 241 -5.02 -9.83 5.65
CA GLN A 241 -5.28 -10.99 4.78
C GLN A 241 -6.34 -11.92 5.33
N PHE A 242 -6.86 -11.69 6.54
CA PHE A 242 -7.91 -12.48 7.22
C PHE A 242 -7.64 -13.98 7.27
N LYS A 243 -6.39 -14.39 7.32
CA LYS A 243 -5.99 -15.79 7.16
C LYS A 243 -5.51 -16.46 8.44
N ALA A 244 -5.48 -15.76 9.56
CA ALA A 244 -4.99 -16.29 10.82
C ALA A 244 -5.68 -15.63 12.01
N LEU A 245 -6.26 -16.43 12.87
CA LEU A 245 -6.77 -15.99 14.17
C LEU A 245 -6.44 -17.08 15.18
N SER A 246 -5.59 -16.78 16.16
CA SER A 246 -5.25 -17.71 17.25
C SER A 246 -6.14 -17.44 18.46
N ALA A 247 -6.25 -18.43 19.35
CA ALA A 247 -6.98 -18.28 20.60
C ALA A 247 -6.44 -17.13 21.49
N THR A 248 -5.17 -16.73 21.30
CA THR A 248 -4.59 -15.56 21.98
C THR A 248 -5.01 -14.27 21.28
N SER A 249 -4.81 -14.17 19.96
CA SER A 249 -5.16 -12.96 19.19
C SER A 249 -6.67 -12.69 19.19
N ALA A 250 -7.51 -13.72 19.24
CA ALA A 250 -8.96 -13.57 19.37
C ALA A 250 -9.43 -12.89 20.67
N ARG A 251 -8.54 -12.71 21.64
CA ARG A 251 -8.86 -12.07 22.94
C ARG A 251 -8.26 -10.65 23.08
N LEU A 252 -7.49 -10.21 22.12
CA LEU A 252 -6.86 -8.89 22.13
C LEU A 252 -7.70 -7.91 21.32
N ASP A 253 -7.80 -6.67 21.78
CA ASP A 253 -8.49 -5.61 21.05
C ASP A 253 -7.81 -5.32 19.72
N PRO A 254 -8.55 -4.83 18.70
CA PRO A 254 -7.99 -4.40 17.43
C PRO A 254 -6.87 -3.39 17.62
N ASP A 255 -5.94 -3.34 16.67
CA ASP A 255 -5.00 -2.23 16.62
C ASP A 255 -5.73 -0.96 16.20
N VAL A 256 -5.47 0.15 16.88
CA VAL A 256 -6.01 1.47 16.53
C VAL A 256 -4.89 2.31 15.92
N PHE A 257 -5.22 3.03 14.87
CA PHE A 257 -4.33 4.00 14.22
C PHE A 257 -4.91 5.38 14.42
N GLU A 258 -4.13 6.24 15.04
CA GLU A 258 -4.44 7.65 15.23
C GLU A 258 -3.58 8.49 14.30
N SER A 259 -4.15 9.52 13.69
CA SER A 259 -3.41 10.46 12.85
C SER A 259 -3.85 11.88 13.10
N THR A 260 -2.88 12.74 13.34
CA THR A 260 -3.05 14.19 13.45
C THR A 260 -2.24 14.87 12.36
N GLU A 261 -2.86 15.77 11.61
CA GLU A 261 -2.21 16.51 10.54
C GLU A 261 -2.51 18.00 10.62
N ILE A 262 -1.49 18.83 10.49
CA ILE A 262 -1.60 20.27 10.27
C ILE A 262 -1.01 20.62 8.92
N GLY A 263 -1.73 21.42 8.13
CA GLY A 263 -1.24 21.76 6.81
C GLY A 263 -1.80 23.05 6.24
N MET A 264 -1.27 23.36 5.06
CA MET A 264 -1.73 24.49 4.26
C MET A 264 -1.86 24.11 2.79
N LYS A 265 -2.83 24.72 2.11
CA LYS A 265 -3.01 24.65 0.66
C LYS A 265 -3.12 26.07 0.13
N VAL A 266 -2.28 26.39 -0.85
CA VAL A 266 -2.22 27.73 -1.43
C VAL A 266 -2.37 27.63 -2.95
N ALA A 267 -3.39 28.26 -3.51
CA ALA A 267 -3.44 28.55 -4.94
C ALA A 267 -2.55 29.78 -5.23
N LEU A 268 -1.34 29.54 -5.72
CA LEU A 268 -0.38 30.63 -6.03
C LEU A 268 -0.90 31.51 -7.17
N ASN A 269 -1.58 30.89 -8.12
CA ASN A 269 -2.36 31.51 -9.19
C ASN A 269 -3.38 30.49 -9.74
N GLU A 270 -4.07 30.82 -10.83
CA GLU A 270 -5.09 29.93 -11.44
C GLU A 270 -4.56 28.56 -11.90
N ASN A 271 -3.26 28.44 -12.11
CA ASN A 271 -2.63 27.26 -12.69
C ASN A 271 -1.60 26.60 -11.77
N MET A 272 -1.31 27.14 -10.58
CA MET A 272 -0.27 26.65 -9.67
C MET A 272 -0.79 26.54 -8.25
N SER A 273 -0.46 25.44 -7.59
CA SER A 273 -0.74 25.20 -6.18
C SER A 273 0.50 24.76 -5.41
N LEU A 274 0.54 25.17 -4.15
CA LEU A 274 1.49 24.70 -3.13
C LEU A 274 0.72 24.07 -1.99
N ASN A 275 1.08 22.86 -1.62
CA ASN A 275 0.56 22.15 -0.45
C ASN A 275 1.73 21.86 0.48
N ALA A 276 1.53 21.98 1.78
CA ALA A 276 2.49 21.55 2.78
C ALA A 276 1.74 21.01 3.99
N ALA A 277 2.26 19.93 4.58
CA ALA A 277 1.68 19.30 5.75
C ALA A 277 2.78 18.79 6.68
N TYR A 278 2.48 18.75 7.96
CA TYR A 278 3.17 17.95 8.97
C TYR A 278 2.14 17.02 9.60
N PHE A 279 2.49 15.75 9.73
CA PHE A 279 1.63 14.75 10.33
C PHE A 279 2.36 13.94 11.39
N ASP A 280 1.60 13.44 12.32
CA ASP A 280 1.99 12.46 13.33
C ASP A 280 0.96 11.34 13.31
N SER A 281 1.43 10.11 13.11
CA SER A 281 0.59 8.92 13.04
C SER A 281 1.13 7.84 13.98
N GLU A 282 0.23 7.27 14.78
CA GLU A 282 0.58 6.29 15.80
C GLU A 282 -0.32 5.05 15.66
N GLN A 283 0.30 3.87 15.76
CA GLN A 283 -0.39 2.61 15.97
C GLN A 283 -0.43 2.30 17.47
N VAL A 284 -1.62 2.21 18.02
CA VAL A 284 -1.86 1.71 19.38
C VAL A 284 -2.33 0.26 19.27
N ARG A 285 -1.65 -0.65 19.99
CA ARG A 285 -1.98 -2.08 19.93
C ARG A 285 -2.02 -2.68 21.31
N ALA A 286 -2.91 -3.66 21.51
CA ALA A 286 -2.97 -4.43 22.74
C ALA A 286 -1.91 -5.53 22.72
N GLU A 287 -1.07 -5.59 23.75
CA GLU A 287 -0.12 -6.67 24.00
C GLU A 287 -0.45 -7.38 25.29
N ARG A 288 -0.30 -8.71 25.30
CA ARG A 288 -0.46 -9.52 26.49
C ARG A 288 0.88 -9.87 27.07
N ASP A 289 1.09 -9.52 28.34
CA ASP A 289 2.23 -9.97 29.11
C ASP A 289 2.11 -11.49 29.36
N ASN A 290 3.09 -12.25 28.92
CA ASN A 290 3.10 -13.69 29.01
C ASN A 290 3.36 -14.19 30.44
N ASP A 291 3.95 -13.38 31.31
CA ASP A 291 4.29 -13.74 32.70
C ASP A 291 3.12 -13.45 33.65
N THR A 292 2.47 -12.29 33.49
CA THR A 292 1.35 -11.87 34.35
C THR A 292 -0.01 -12.24 33.76
N GLY A 293 -0.09 -12.40 32.44
CA GLY A 293 -1.35 -12.61 31.69
C GLY A 293 -2.17 -11.33 31.56
N GLU A 294 -1.67 -10.19 32.00
CA GLU A 294 -2.34 -8.90 31.86
C GLU A 294 -2.22 -8.40 30.40
N THR A 295 -3.28 -7.74 29.94
CA THR A 295 -3.29 -7.05 28.64
C THR A 295 -3.15 -5.56 28.88
N SER A 296 -2.23 -4.93 28.16
CA SER A 296 -2.01 -3.49 28.20
C SER A 296 -1.94 -2.92 26.78
N GLU A 297 -2.42 -1.71 26.61
CA GLU A 297 -2.19 -0.96 25.37
C GLU A 297 -0.74 -0.48 25.36
N VAL A 298 -0.09 -0.67 24.20
CA VAL A 298 1.28 -0.19 23.98
C VAL A 298 1.32 0.58 22.67
N ARG A 299 2.19 1.58 22.63
CA ARG A 299 2.52 2.27 21.40
C ARG A 299 3.25 1.26 20.49
N GLY A 300 2.74 1.05 19.29
CA GLY A 300 3.30 0.11 18.31
C GLY A 300 4.33 0.77 17.42
N LEU A 301 3.87 1.40 16.36
CA LEU A 301 4.67 2.14 15.38
C LEU A 301 4.21 3.59 15.40
N THR A 302 5.16 4.53 15.46
CA THR A 302 4.90 5.95 15.19
C THR A 302 5.61 6.35 13.92
N VAL A 303 4.97 7.19 13.12
CA VAL A 303 5.56 7.84 11.95
C VAL A 303 5.13 9.30 11.96
N ASP A 304 6.11 10.19 12.01
CA ASP A 304 5.87 11.61 11.81
C ASP A 304 6.64 12.11 10.60
N GLY A 305 6.16 13.16 10.00
CA GLY A 305 6.79 13.64 8.79
C GLY A 305 6.28 14.98 8.29
N PHE A 306 7.08 15.53 7.41
CA PHE A 306 6.78 16.75 6.68
C PHE A 306 6.70 16.45 5.20
N GLU A 307 5.67 17.01 4.55
CA GLU A 307 5.47 16.89 3.11
C GLU A 307 5.24 18.28 2.48
N ILE A 308 5.78 18.48 1.29
CA ILE A 308 5.54 19.68 0.48
C ILE A 308 5.37 19.29 -0.99
N GLU A 309 4.35 19.82 -1.63
CA GLU A 309 4.09 19.66 -3.06
C GLU A 309 3.89 21.00 -3.73
N LEU A 310 4.61 21.26 -4.82
CA LEU A 310 4.39 22.35 -5.75
C LEU A 310 4.02 21.77 -7.10
N LYS A 311 2.87 22.14 -7.66
CA LYS A 311 2.46 21.68 -8.98
C LYS A 311 1.70 22.75 -9.77
N GLY A 312 1.85 22.67 -11.09
CA GLY A 312 1.09 23.47 -12.02
C GLY A 312 1.90 23.97 -13.20
N ARG A 313 1.31 24.93 -13.91
CA ARG A 313 1.90 25.57 -15.09
C ARG A 313 2.73 26.77 -14.65
N VAL A 314 4.06 26.66 -14.78
CA VAL A 314 5.02 27.73 -14.42
C VAL A 314 5.30 28.68 -15.58
N ALA A 315 5.03 28.27 -16.82
CA ALA A 315 5.05 29.07 -18.04
C ALA A 315 4.03 28.51 -19.04
N ASP A 316 3.70 29.23 -20.10
CA ASP A 316 2.70 28.82 -21.09
C ASP A 316 2.96 27.41 -21.66
N SER A 317 4.23 27.04 -21.78
CA SER A 317 4.66 25.75 -22.33
C SER A 317 5.27 24.79 -21.30
N LEU A 318 5.31 25.13 -20.01
CA LEU A 318 6.01 24.33 -18.99
C LEU A 318 5.10 24.03 -17.79
N ASN A 319 4.83 22.75 -17.60
CA ASN A 319 4.20 22.22 -16.38
C ASN A 319 5.27 21.61 -15.47
N LEU A 320 5.12 21.80 -14.17
CA LEU A 320 6.04 21.33 -13.15
C LEU A 320 5.26 20.66 -12.03
N ALA A 321 5.76 19.52 -11.52
CA ALA A 321 5.35 18.91 -10.28
C ALA A 321 6.60 18.56 -9.48
N ILE A 322 6.69 19.03 -8.24
CA ILE A 322 7.77 18.71 -7.30
C ILE A 322 7.11 18.31 -5.99
N ALA A 323 7.51 17.17 -5.43
CA ALA A 323 7.09 16.73 -4.12
C ALA A 323 8.33 16.32 -3.31
N TYR A 324 8.36 16.71 -2.05
CA TYR A 324 9.39 16.32 -1.09
C TYR A 324 8.72 15.85 0.18
N SER A 325 9.21 14.76 0.75
CA SER A 325 8.84 14.28 2.07
C SER A 325 10.09 13.98 2.90
N ASP A 326 9.98 14.19 4.20
CA ASP A 326 10.97 13.84 5.22
C ASP A 326 10.22 13.10 6.32
N LEU A 327 10.59 11.84 6.59
CA LEU A 327 9.88 10.93 7.45
C LEU A 327 10.77 10.43 8.58
N SER A 328 10.20 10.36 9.76
CA SER A 328 10.79 9.73 10.93
C SER A 328 9.86 8.63 11.43
N GLY A 329 10.40 7.49 11.79
CA GLY A 329 9.63 6.39 12.33
C GLY A 329 10.30 5.79 13.57
N GLU A 330 9.47 5.36 14.53
CA GLU A 330 9.91 4.68 15.74
C GLU A 330 9.02 3.46 16.04
N THR A 331 9.67 2.31 16.28
CA THR A 331 8.98 1.09 16.72
C THR A 331 8.71 1.13 18.22
N SER A 332 7.85 0.23 18.74
CA SER A 332 7.57 0.09 20.18
C SER A 332 8.82 -0.10 21.05
N SER A 333 9.92 -0.59 20.48
CA SER A 333 11.21 -0.78 21.17
C SER A 333 12.17 0.40 21.01
N GLY A 334 11.75 1.51 20.42
CA GLY A 334 12.56 2.71 20.22
C GLY A 334 13.53 2.62 19.05
N GLY A 335 13.32 1.69 18.13
CA GLY A 335 14.17 1.54 16.95
C GLY A 335 13.57 2.11 15.68
N ILE A 336 14.40 2.26 14.65
CA ILE A 336 13.96 2.74 13.33
C ILE A 336 13.26 1.60 12.59
N PRO A 337 12.02 1.79 12.11
CA PRO A 337 11.30 0.80 11.33
C PRO A 337 11.94 0.60 9.94
N ARG A 338 11.72 -0.60 9.38
CA ARG A 338 12.20 -0.92 8.04
C ARG A 338 11.43 -0.16 6.97
N GLU A 339 12.07 0.03 5.81
CA GLU A 339 11.49 0.54 4.57
C GLU A 339 10.83 1.93 4.67
N ILE A 340 11.14 2.70 5.69
CA ILE A 340 10.82 4.12 5.74
C ILE A 340 12.07 4.89 5.30
N PRO A 341 12.09 5.50 4.11
CA PRO A 341 13.22 6.32 3.68
C PRO A 341 13.26 7.61 4.48
N GLU A 342 14.46 8.07 4.84
CA GLU A 342 14.65 9.33 5.57
C GLU A 342 14.04 10.51 4.82
N HIS A 343 14.18 10.54 3.50
CA HIS A 343 13.55 11.54 2.64
C HIS A 343 13.24 10.99 1.25
N THR A 344 12.30 11.63 0.57
CA THR A 344 11.99 11.35 -0.84
C THR A 344 11.79 12.66 -1.58
N LEU A 345 12.42 12.81 -2.74
CA LEU A 345 12.20 13.90 -3.68
C LEU A 345 11.72 13.33 -5.01
N SER A 346 10.58 13.81 -5.48
CA SER A 346 10.07 13.53 -6.82
C SER A 346 9.89 14.85 -7.58
N ALA A 347 10.40 14.94 -8.79
CA ALA A 347 10.19 16.09 -9.66
C ALA A 347 9.85 15.63 -11.07
N PHE A 348 8.92 16.30 -11.70
CA PHE A 348 8.56 16.08 -13.09
C PHE A 348 8.34 17.42 -13.79
N ALA A 349 9.02 17.61 -14.91
CA ALA A 349 8.87 18.77 -15.77
C ALA A 349 8.37 18.32 -17.15
N ALA A 350 7.26 18.85 -17.61
CA ALA A 350 6.70 18.61 -18.94
C ALA A 350 6.74 19.90 -19.76
N TRP A 351 7.53 19.90 -20.81
CA TRP A 351 7.72 21.03 -21.70
C TRP A 351 7.08 20.78 -23.07
N GLU A 352 6.14 21.64 -23.44
CA GLU A 352 5.55 21.73 -24.76
C GLU A 352 6.50 22.50 -25.67
N VAL A 353 7.42 21.78 -26.36
CA VAL A 353 8.44 22.37 -27.24
C VAL A 353 7.78 23.13 -28.41
N ASN A 354 6.69 22.54 -28.93
CA ASN A 354 5.81 23.12 -29.94
C ASN A 354 4.48 22.36 -29.97
N GLU A 355 3.56 22.74 -30.88
CA GLU A 355 2.23 22.13 -31.01
C GLU A 355 2.23 20.60 -31.23
N LYS A 356 3.37 20.03 -31.66
CA LYS A 356 3.48 18.60 -31.96
C LYS A 356 4.39 17.83 -31.02
N LEU A 357 5.31 18.49 -30.35
CA LEU A 357 6.34 17.84 -29.53
C LEU A 357 6.26 18.32 -28.09
N SER A 358 6.08 17.38 -27.18
CA SER A 358 6.27 17.58 -25.74
C SER A 358 7.36 16.65 -25.22
N VAL A 359 8.17 17.14 -24.28
CA VAL A 359 9.26 16.41 -23.63
C VAL A 359 9.04 16.46 -22.13
N GLY A 360 9.19 15.34 -21.45
CA GLY A 360 9.11 15.24 -20.00
C GLY A 360 10.42 14.76 -19.40
N LEU A 361 10.83 15.36 -18.29
CA LEU A 361 11.96 14.92 -17.48
C LEU A 361 11.47 14.62 -16.07
N GLY A 362 11.72 13.40 -15.61
CA GLY A 362 11.42 12.92 -14.27
C GLY A 362 12.70 12.76 -13.46
N LEU A 363 12.63 13.02 -12.17
CA LEU A 363 13.66 12.74 -11.18
C LEU A 363 13.00 12.14 -9.95
N THR A 364 13.56 11.03 -9.46
CA THR A 364 13.20 10.43 -8.18
C THR A 364 14.46 10.22 -7.37
N GLN A 365 14.51 10.80 -6.18
CA GLN A 365 15.55 10.54 -5.20
C GLN A 365 14.90 9.95 -3.97
N GLN A 366 15.45 8.85 -3.48
CA GLN A 366 15.02 8.21 -2.24
C GLN A 366 16.23 8.09 -1.31
N GLY A 367 16.09 8.57 -0.08
CA GLY A 367 17.10 8.46 0.95
C GLY A 367 17.30 7.03 1.43
N GLU A 368 18.30 6.83 2.27
CA GLU A 368 18.56 5.54 2.90
C GLU A 368 17.33 5.04 3.67
N SER A 369 17.09 3.72 3.64
CA SER A 369 16.08 3.08 4.49
C SER A 369 16.63 1.80 5.13
N LYS A 370 16.01 1.35 6.25
CA LYS A 370 16.44 0.13 6.94
C LYS A 370 15.85 -1.11 6.28
N ILE A 371 16.66 -2.15 6.15
CA ILE A 371 16.22 -3.46 5.64
C ILE A 371 15.44 -4.23 6.71
N LYS A 372 15.82 -4.04 7.98
CA LYS A 372 15.20 -4.70 9.13
C LYS A 372 15.17 -3.77 10.31
N ASP A 373 14.08 -3.81 11.07
CA ASP A 373 13.92 -3.03 12.30
C ASP A 373 15.08 -3.23 13.25
N ASN A 374 15.51 -2.15 13.87
CA ASN A 374 16.51 -2.14 14.95
C ASN A 374 17.85 -2.81 14.62
N THR A 375 18.21 -2.96 13.34
CA THR A 375 19.47 -3.63 12.95
C THR A 375 20.41 -2.61 12.32
N PRO A 376 21.46 -2.16 13.05
CA PRO A 376 22.44 -1.24 12.52
C PRO A 376 23.17 -1.79 11.28
N GLY A 377 23.40 -0.94 10.28
CA GLY A 377 24.21 -1.25 9.12
C GLY A 377 23.53 -2.09 8.03
N LEU A 378 22.30 -2.56 8.25
CA LEU A 378 21.50 -3.20 7.22
C LEU A 378 20.56 -2.17 6.59
N VAL A 379 21.00 -1.60 5.47
CA VAL A 379 20.33 -0.48 4.79
C VAL A 379 20.21 -0.73 3.30
N LEU A 380 19.13 -0.21 2.73
CA LEU A 380 19.02 0.07 1.30
C LEU A 380 19.68 1.43 1.05
N PRO A 381 20.67 1.52 0.15
CA PRO A 381 21.34 2.78 -0.15
C PRO A 381 20.41 3.81 -0.74
N GLU A 382 20.72 5.09 -0.51
CA GLU A 382 20.14 6.20 -1.26
C GLU A 382 20.39 6.04 -2.75
N TYR A 383 19.42 6.45 -3.58
CA TYR A 383 19.57 6.47 -5.03
C TYR A 383 18.87 7.67 -5.68
N THR A 384 19.31 8.00 -6.90
CA THR A 384 18.68 9.01 -7.75
C THR A 384 18.43 8.43 -9.14
N ARG A 385 17.16 8.34 -9.54
CA ARG A 385 16.74 7.90 -10.88
C ARG A 385 16.26 9.08 -11.70
N VAL A 386 16.69 9.11 -12.96
CA VAL A 386 16.25 10.11 -13.96
C VAL A 386 15.52 9.40 -15.08
N ASP A 387 14.35 9.90 -15.45
CA ASP A 387 13.49 9.37 -16.50
C ASP A 387 13.24 10.43 -17.57
N LEU A 388 13.16 10.01 -18.84
CA LEU A 388 12.88 10.89 -19.97
C LEU A 388 11.63 10.40 -20.71
N SER A 389 10.76 11.30 -21.09
CA SER A 389 9.62 11.00 -21.97
C SER A 389 9.57 12.00 -23.14
N ALA A 390 9.06 11.53 -24.27
CA ALA A 390 8.78 12.38 -25.41
C ALA A 390 7.44 11.95 -26.03
N TYR A 391 6.60 12.92 -26.33
CA TYR A 391 5.34 12.72 -27.05
C TYR A 391 5.39 13.52 -28.35
N TYR A 392 5.08 12.87 -29.48
CA TYR A 392 5.06 13.50 -30.78
C TYR A 392 3.76 13.20 -31.55
N GLN A 393 3.04 14.26 -31.90
CA GLN A 393 1.86 14.19 -32.76
C GLN A 393 2.27 14.13 -34.22
N VAL A 394 2.29 12.92 -34.80
CA VAL A 394 2.73 12.68 -36.21
C VAL A 394 1.68 13.21 -37.19
N ALA A 395 0.39 12.93 -36.93
CA ALA A 395 -0.76 13.36 -37.69
C ALA A 395 -1.95 13.62 -36.75
N PRO A 396 -3.03 14.26 -37.18
CA PRO A 396 -4.17 14.54 -36.29
C PRO A 396 -4.73 13.33 -35.55
N ASN A 397 -4.56 12.13 -36.11
CA ASN A 397 -5.05 10.87 -35.57
C ASN A 397 -3.93 9.87 -35.19
N LEU A 398 -2.66 10.28 -35.24
CA LEU A 398 -1.53 9.40 -34.93
C LEU A 398 -0.52 10.11 -34.02
N SER A 399 -0.26 9.53 -32.86
CA SER A 399 0.79 9.98 -31.96
C SER A 399 1.75 8.86 -31.60
N VAL A 400 2.98 9.24 -31.28
CA VAL A 400 4.06 8.37 -30.79
C VAL A 400 4.48 8.89 -29.43
N GLN A 401 4.62 8.00 -28.48
CA GLN A 401 5.19 8.30 -27.18
C GLN A 401 6.40 7.38 -26.94
N MET A 402 7.51 7.96 -26.49
CA MET A 402 8.69 7.26 -26.05
C MET A 402 8.93 7.58 -24.58
N ASN A 403 9.17 6.55 -23.77
CA ASN A 403 9.62 6.69 -22.39
C ASN A 403 10.95 5.95 -22.25
N VAL A 404 11.90 6.58 -21.58
CA VAL A 404 13.17 5.98 -21.16
C VAL A 404 13.23 6.10 -19.64
N GLU A 405 13.21 4.98 -18.97
CA GLU A 405 13.32 4.90 -17.52
C GLU A 405 14.76 4.62 -17.13
N ASN A 406 15.17 5.15 -15.99
CA ASN A 406 16.53 5.07 -15.49
C ASN A 406 17.58 5.47 -16.54
N LEU A 407 17.46 6.68 -17.08
CA LEU A 407 18.31 7.21 -18.17
C LEU A 407 19.81 7.15 -17.86
N MET A 408 20.17 7.24 -16.59
CA MET A 408 21.58 7.24 -16.12
C MET A 408 22.10 5.83 -15.82
N ASP A 409 21.26 4.79 -15.98
CA ASP A 409 21.57 3.40 -15.68
C ASP A 409 22.09 3.18 -14.25
N GLU A 410 21.45 3.87 -13.28
CA GLU A 410 21.77 3.76 -11.87
C GLU A 410 21.42 2.37 -11.34
N LEU A 411 22.34 1.73 -10.62
CA LEU A 411 22.05 0.52 -9.86
C LEU A 411 21.40 0.92 -8.53
N TYR A 412 20.15 0.52 -8.32
CA TYR A 412 19.41 0.89 -7.11
C TYR A 412 18.58 -0.28 -6.57
N PHE A 413 18.22 -0.20 -5.30
CA PHE A 413 17.48 -1.20 -4.57
C PHE A 413 16.24 -0.56 -3.95
N PRO A 414 15.07 -0.59 -4.62
CA PRO A 414 13.90 0.17 -4.19
C PRO A 414 13.24 -0.37 -2.93
N HIS A 415 13.37 -1.66 -2.63
CA HIS A 415 12.80 -2.29 -1.44
C HIS A 415 13.50 -3.61 -1.10
N SER A 416 13.25 -4.12 0.12
CA SER A 416 13.69 -5.43 0.57
C SER A 416 12.56 -6.16 1.29
N HIS A 417 12.45 -7.48 1.11
CA HIS A 417 11.53 -8.27 1.92
C HIS A 417 12.12 -8.51 3.32
N SER A 418 13.42 -8.79 3.40
CA SER A 418 14.16 -9.05 4.63
C SER A 418 15.67 -9.00 4.36
N THR A 419 16.50 -9.42 5.32
CA THR A 419 17.96 -9.44 5.24
C THR A 419 18.54 -10.34 4.14
N HIS A 420 17.74 -11.23 3.59
CA HIS A 420 18.13 -12.19 2.54
C HIS A 420 17.61 -11.83 1.14
N GLN A 421 16.79 -10.79 1.02
CA GLN A 421 16.20 -10.39 -0.27
C GLN A 421 16.15 -8.86 -0.38
N ALA A 422 16.81 -8.32 -1.40
CA ALA A 422 16.62 -6.96 -1.87
C ALA A 422 16.26 -7.00 -3.35
N SER A 423 15.27 -6.23 -3.75
CA SER A 423 14.91 -6.10 -5.16
C SER A 423 15.89 -5.18 -5.85
N VAL A 424 16.40 -5.63 -7.01
CA VAL A 424 17.20 -4.80 -7.90
C VAL A 424 16.27 -3.97 -8.77
N GLY A 425 16.46 -2.67 -8.82
CA GLY A 425 15.75 -1.77 -9.73
C GLY A 425 16.09 -2.08 -11.18
N GLU A 426 15.15 -1.78 -12.07
CA GLU A 426 15.39 -1.99 -13.51
C GLU A 426 16.54 -1.09 -14.01
N SER A 427 17.44 -1.67 -14.79
CA SER A 427 18.44 -0.92 -15.55
C SER A 427 17.75 -0.04 -16.59
N VAL A 428 18.51 0.79 -17.31
CA VAL A 428 17.97 1.63 -18.36
C VAL A 428 17.12 0.82 -19.33
N ASN A 429 15.87 1.24 -19.47
CA ASN A 429 14.92 0.58 -20.38
C ASN A 429 14.13 1.63 -21.16
N SER A 430 13.50 1.22 -22.26
CA SER A 430 12.68 2.10 -23.06
C SER A 430 11.43 1.42 -23.59
N ARG A 431 10.35 2.21 -23.67
CA ARG A 431 9.07 1.80 -24.25
C ARG A 431 8.65 2.81 -25.32
N VAL A 432 8.22 2.29 -26.46
CA VAL A 432 7.61 3.10 -27.53
C VAL A 432 6.16 2.68 -27.70
N SER A 433 5.25 3.63 -27.64
CA SER A 433 3.81 3.44 -27.81
C SER A 433 3.31 4.22 -29.03
N LEU A 434 2.48 3.58 -29.83
CA LEU A 434 1.76 4.20 -30.93
C LEU A 434 0.27 4.27 -30.57
N ARG A 435 -0.32 5.45 -30.70
CA ARG A 435 -1.75 5.64 -30.51
C ARG A 435 -2.38 6.16 -31.82
N TRP A 436 -3.28 5.38 -32.36
CA TRP A 436 -4.06 5.74 -33.51
C TRP A 436 -5.54 5.79 -33.16
N THR A 437 -6.18 6.94 -33.51
CA THR A 437 -7.62 7.16 -33.34
C THR A 437 -8.27 7.23 -34.72
N TYR A 438 -9.40 6.58 -34.91
CA TYR A 438 -10.17 6.53 -36.18
C TYR A 438 -11.54 7.16 -35.98
#